data_4d6160eb6258d448f6c196e91d365850
#
_entry.id   4d6160eb6258d448f6c196e91d365850
#
_cell.length_a   1.000
_cell.length_b   1.000
_cell.length_c   1.000
_cell.angle_alpha   90.00
_cell.angle_beta   90.00
_cell.angle_gamma   90.00
#
_symmetry.space_group_name_H-M   'P 1'
#
loop_
_entity.id
_entity.type
_entity.pdbx_description
1 polymer ?
#
loop_
_entity_poly.entity_id
_entity_poly.type
_entity_poly.pdbx_seq_one_letter_code
_entity_poly.pdbx_strand_id
1 'polypeptide(L)'
;MGDYSLSHSRLICMIQTKKNRDLFTIGCLGKITNFTETSDGRYQINLEGINRFKVKKILQKKQKFIIIEGEELDYNSNFKKQTSELSTKLLSNFKNYLNIKKIEFNTSEFESLDALNLAKIICVISPLDHLTKQMLLEFNGSDELCENLISVLEIEIKNFGKSSKIN
;
A
#
# COMPACT_ATOMS: atom_id res chain seq x y z
N MET A 1 1.17 -18.19 14.33
CA MET A 1 0.88 -16.73 14.26
C MET A 1 -0.61 -16.48 14.46
N GLY A 2 -1.49 -17.13 13.72
CA GLY A 2 -2.93 -16.97 13.84
C GLY A 2 -3.45 -17.16 15.26
N ASP A 3 -3.17 -18.28 15.89
CA ASP A 3 -3.62 -18.61 17.25
C ASP A 3 -3.21 -17.57 18.29
N TYR A 4 -1.99 -17.05 18.21
CA TYR A 4 -1.50 -16.02 19.14
C TYR A 4 -2.25 -14.71 18.97
N SER A 5 -2.43 -14.24 17.73
CA SER A 5 -3.15 -12.99 17.44
C SER A 5 -4.65 -13.12 17.77
N LEU A 6 -5.27 -14.26 17.49
CA LEU A 6 -6.68 -14.51 17.78
C LEU A 6 -6.96 -14.53 19.29
N SER A 7 -6.03 -15.05 20.09
CA SER A 7 -6.18 -15.12 21.56
C SER A 7 -5.85 -13.81 22.29
N HIS A 8 -5.23 -12.82 21.61
CA HIS A 8 -4.82 -11.57 22.24
C HIS A 8 -5.57 -10.36 21.67
N SER A 9 -5.01 -9.70 20.67
CA SER A 9 -5.54 -8.43 20.17
C SER A 9 -6.21 -8.53 18.80
N ARG A 10 -6.07 -9.67 18.11
CA ARG A 10 -6.40 -9.85 16.69
C ARG A 10 -5.63 -8.92 15.74
N LEU A 11 -4.55 -8.30 16.22
CA LEU A 11 -3.73 -7.40 15.43
C LEU A 11 -2.57 -8.16 14.78
N ILE A 12 -2.32 -7.86 13.52
CA ILE A 12 -1.19 -8.37 12.75
C ILE A 12 -0.57 -7.20 12.00
N CYS A 13 0.76 -7.08 12.07
CA CYS A 13 1.51 -6.16 11.24
C CYS A 13 2.08 -6.91 10.02
N MET A 14 1.69 -6.46 8.83
CA MET A 14 2.21 -6.96 7.56
C MET A 14 3.40 -6.12 7.14
N ILE A 15 4.59 -6.73 7.15
CA ILE A 15 5.85 -6.03 6.86
C ILE A 15 6.59 -6.80 5.78
N GLN A 16 7.04 -6.08 4.77
CA GLN A 16 7.82 -6.65 3.68
C GLN A 16 9.25 -6.91 4.13
N THR A 17 9.88 -7.95 3.56
CA THR A 17 11.29 -8.26 3.78
C THR A 17 12.16 -7.67 2.67
N LYS A 18 13.35 -7.22 3.04
CA LYS A 18 14.42 -6.80 2.14
C LYS A 18 15.13 -8.02 1.54
N LYS A 19 15.95 -7.80 0.50
CA LYS A 19 16.75 -8.87 -0.14
C LYS A 19 17.69 -9.60 0.85
N ASN A 20 18.22 -8.89 1.85
CA ASN A 20 19.07 -9.45 2.92
C ASN A 20 18.27 -10.14 4.05
N ARG A 21 16.96 -10.33 3.88
CA ARG A 21 16.01 -10.87 4.87
C ARG A 21 15.74 -9.99 6.09
N ASP A 22 16.22 -8.75 6.11
CA ASP A 22 15.79 -7.76 7.09
C ASP A 22 14.37 -7.29 6.78
N LEU A 23 13.69 -6.77 7.80
CA LEU A 23 12.38 -6.16 7.63
C LEU A 23 12.52 -4.72 7.13
N PHE A 24 11.57 -4.27 6.34
CA PHE A 24 11.35 -2.84 6.18
C PHE A 24 10.86 -2.25 7.51
N THR A 25 11.07 -0.97 7.70
CA THR A 25 10.70 -0.30 8.96
C THR A 25 9.24 0.11 8.99
N ILE A 26 8.61 0.26 7.84
CA ILE A 26 7.21 0.63 7.71
C ILE A 26 6.44 -0.53 7.07
N GLY A 27 5.32 -0.87 7.68
CA GLY A 27 4.37 -1.85 7.22
C GLY A 27 2.94 -1.39 7.44
N CYS A 28 2.00 -2.31 7.35
CA CYS A 28 0.57 -2.07 7.56
C CYS A 28 0.08 -2.85 8.77
N LEU A 29 -0.56 -2.17 9.71
CA LEU A 29 -1.29 -2.78 10.81
C LEU A 29 -2.68 -3.19 10.31
N GLY A 30 -3.05 -4.41 10.57
CA GLY A 30 -4.36 -4.94 10.25
C GLY A 30 -4.98 -5.69 11.43
N LYS A 31 -6.30 -5.79 11.42
CA LYS A 31 -7.10 -6.52 12.40
C LYS A 31 -7.78 -7.70 11.73
N ILE A 32 -7.67 -8.88 12.33
CA ILE A 32 -8.42 -10.06 11.90
C ILE A 32 -9.89 -9.84 12.27
N THR A 33 -10.75 -9.67 11.28
CA THR A 33 -12.19 -9.48 11.47
C THR A 33 -12.93 -10.80 11.47
N ASN A 34 -12.48 -11.74 10.64
CA ASN A 34 -13.08 -13.07 10.56
C ASN A 34 -11.99 -14.12 10.27
N PHE A 35 -12.23 -15.36 10.71
CA PHE A 35 -11.38 -16.49 10.37
C PHE A 35 -12.18 -17.79 10.30
N THR A 36 -11.69 -18.71 9.47
CA THR A 36 -12.23 -20.07 9.34
C THR A 36 -11.06 -21.03 9.34
N GLU A 37 -11.13 -22.07 10.17
CA GLU A 37 -10.16 -23.15 10.15
C GLU A 37 -10.54 -24.14 9.04
N THR A 38 -9.57 -24.46 8.20
CA THR A 38 -9.74 -25.45 7.14
C THR A 38 -9.44 -26.87 7.66
N SER A 39 -9.93 -27.89 6.97
CA SER A 39 -9.79 -29.30 7.38
C SER A 39 -8.32 -29.77 7.48
N ASP A 40 -7.39 -29.06 6.88
CA ASP A 40 -5.95 -29.31 6.92
C ASP A 40 -5.22 -28.52 8.03
N GLY A 41 -5.96 -27.84 8.94
CA GLY A 41 -5.42 -27.10 10.08
C GLY A 41 -4.83 -25.74 9.72
N ARG A 42 -5.13 -25.18 8.54
CA ARG A 42 -4.78 -23.81 8.18
C ARG A 42 -5.93 -22.87 8.50
N TYR A 43 -5.61 -21.58 8.62
CA TYR A 43 -6.61 -20.52 8.81
C TYR A 43 -6.76 -19.71 7.54
N GLN A 44 -7.98 -19.56 7.08
CA GLN A 44 -8.39 -18.52 6.17
C GLN A 44 -8.84 -17.32 7.00
N ILE A 45 -8.18 -16.17 6.81
CA ILE A 45 -8.45 -14.97 7.61
C ILE A 45 -8.89 -13.81 6.71
N ASN A 46 -9.83 -13.01 7.22
CA ASN A 46 -10.11 -11.69 6.66
C ASN A 46 -9.35 -10.66 7.51
N LEU A 47 -8.53 -9.86 6.83
CA LEU A 47 -7.72 -8.83 7.46
C LEU A 47 -8.21 -7.47 7.01
N GLU A 48 -8.63 -6.64 7.95
CA GLU A 48 -8.98 -5.25 7.73
C GLU A 48 -7.78 -4.36 8.05
N GLY A 49 -7.38 -3.50 7.08
CA GLY A 49 -6.29 -2.56 7.28
C GLY A 49 -6.73 -1.44 8.25
N ILE A 50 -5.90 -1.18 9.26
CA ILE A 50 -6.13 -0.11 10.23
C ILE A 50 -5.34 1.13 9.83
N ASN A 51 -3.99 1.00 9.81
CA ASN A 51 -3.11 2.11 9.56
C ASN A 51 -1.73 1.64 9.09
N ARG A 52 -0.87 2.56 8.70
CA ARG A 52 0.56 2.32 8.58
C ARG A 52 1.17 2.13 9.97
N PHE A 53 2.25 1.38 10.04
CA PHE A 53 2.92 1.05 11.29
C PHE A 53 4.42 1.12 11.13
N LYS A 54 5.10 1.85 12.03
CA LYS A 54 6.55 1.94 12.07
C LYS A 54 7.11 1.04 13.14
N VAL A 55 7.93 0.09 12.74
CA VAL A 55 8.67 -0.80 13.66
C VAL A 55 9.76 -0.01 14.37
N LYS A 56 9.73 0.00 15.71
CA LYS A 56 10.78 0.57 16.56
C LYS A 56 11.75 -0.50 17.04
N LYS A 57 11.22 -1.66 17.42
CA LYS A 57 12.02 -2.72 18.00
C LYS A 57 11.45 -4.10 17.69
N ILE A 58 12.32 -5.06 17.45
CA ILE A 58 11.95 -6.48 17.42
C ILE A 58 12.14 -7.01 18.85
N LEU A 59 11.05 -7.41 19.50
CA LEU A 59 11.06 -7.87 20.88
C LEU A 59 11.43 -9.36 20.94
N GLN A 60 10.85 -10.16 20.06
CA GLN A 60 11.06 -11.60 20.05
C GLN A 60 10.93 -12.19 18.65
N LYS A 61 11.88 -13.06 18.27
CA LYS A 61 11.78 -13.94 17.10
C LYS A 61 11.44 -15.34 17.60
N LYS A 62 10.15 -15.68 17.61
CA LYS A 62 9.72 -17.07 17.83
C LYS A 62 9.80 -17.86 16.52
N GLN A 63 9.86 -19.20 16.60
CA GLN A 63 10.03 -20.05 15.41
C GLN A 63 9.01 -19.79 14.28
N LYS A 64 7.79 -19.33 14.62
CA LYS A 64 6.68 -19.17 13.66
C LYS A 64 6.25 -17.73 13.43
N PHE A 65 6.66 -16.77 14.27
CA PHE A 65 6.29 -15.35 14.13
C PHE A 65 7.27 -14.42 14.88
N ILE A 66 7.22 -13.14 14.54
CA ILE A 66 8.05 -12.09 15.12
C ILE A 66 7.11 -11.19 15.95
N ILE A 67 7.51 -10.88 17.17
CA ILE A 67 6.85 -9.87 18.01
C ILE A 67 7.64 -8.57 17.86
N ILE A 68 6.94 -7.51 17.50
CA ILE A 68 7.49 -6.18 17.30
C ILE A 68 6.81 -5.16 18.19
N GLU A 69 7.55 -4.12 18.52
CA GLU A 69 7.05 -2.89 19.12
C GLU A 69 7.18 -1.76 18.09
N GLY A 70 6.21 -0.88 18.04
CA GLY A 70 6.23 0.25 17.12
C GLY A 70 5.07 1.20 17.36
N GLU A 71 4.84 2.07 16.40
CA GLU A 71 3.81 3.10 16.46
C GLU A 71 3.00 3.17 15.16
N GLU A 72 1.75 3.53 15.29
CA GLU A 72 0.92 3.85 14.14
C GLU A 72 1.37 5.16 13.51
N LEU A 73 1.27 5.23 12.18
CA LEU A 73 1.64 6.40 11.41
C LEU A 73 0.44 6.91 10.62
N ASP A 74 0.01 8.11 10.94
CA ASP A 74 -0.91 8.86 10.09
C ASP A 74 -0.15 9.62 9.00
N TYR A 75 -0.84 9.92 7.89
CA TYR A 75 -0.32 10.87 6.94
C TYR A 75 -0.40 12.28 7.52
N ASN A 76 0.71 13.00 7.52
CA ASN A 76 0.72 14.40 7.92
C ASN A 76 -0.16 15.20 6.95
N SER A 77 -1.32 15.59 7.42
CA SER A 77 -2.28 16.39 6.66
C SER A 77 -1.93 17.86 6.74
N ASN A 78 -0.81 18.26 6.17
CA ASN A 78 -0.61 19.66 5.81
C ASN A 78 -1.39 19.94 4.52
N PHE A 79 -2.71 19.80 4.56
CA PHE A 79 -3.58 20.14 3.45
C PHE A 79 -3.45 21.64 3.16
N LYS A 80 -2.49 22.00 2.34
CA LYS A 80 -2.55 23.27 1.60
C LYS A 80 -3.75 23.16 0.65
N LYS A 81 -4.42 24.27 0.41
CA LYS A 81 -5.64 24.48 -0.38
C LYS A 81 -5.61 23.95 -1.86
N GLN A 82 -4.64 23.11 -2.22
CA GLN A 82 -4.38 22.58 -3.57
C GLN A 82 -4.98 21.18 -3.84
N THR A 83 -5.83 20.69 -2.97
CA THR A 83 -6.34 19.30 -3.00
C THR A 83 -7.11 18.93 -4.27
N SER A 84 -7.89 19.85 -4.85
CA SER A 84 -8.67 19.57 -6.07
C SER A 84 -7.80 19.50 -7.33
N GLU A 85 -6.78 20.33 -7.44
CA GLU A 85 -5.86 20.35 -8.58
C GLU A 85 -4.97 19.10 -8.58
N LEU A 86 -4.49 18.70 -7.41
CA LEU A 86 -3.65 17.51 -7.25
C LEU A 86 -4.44 16.21 -7.53
N SER A 87 -5.68 16.09 -7.04
CA SER A 87 -6.53 14.95 -7.36
C SER A 87 -6.87 14.85 -8.85
N THR A 88 -7.17 15.98 -9.49
CA THR A 88 -7.43 16.03 -10.93
C THR A 88 -6.20 15.59 -11.74
N LYS A 89 -5.01 16.10 -11.39
CA LYS A 89 -3.75 15.71 -12.03
C LYS A 89 -3.46 14.23 -11.84
N LEU A 90 -3.62 13.71 -10.63
CA LEU A 90 -3.39 12.31 -10.32
C LEU A 90 -4.35 11.39 -11.10
N LEU A 91 -5.65 11.72 -11.13
CA LEU A 91 -6.64 10.96 -11.86
C LEU A 91 -6.38 10.97 -13.38
N SER A 92 -5.99 12.11 -13.93
CA SER A 92 -5.64 12.23 -15.35
C SER A 92 -4.44 11.33 -15.72
N ASN A 93 -3.38 11.37 -14.91
CA ASN A 93 -2.22 10.49 -15.10
C ASN A 93 -2.58 9.01 -14.96
N PHE A 94 -3.44 8.68 -14.02
CA PHE A 94 -3.89 7.30 -13.85
C PHE A 94 -4.74 6.81 -15.03
N LYS A 95 -5.69 7.61 -15.51
CA LYS A 95 -6.46 7.31 -16.74
C LYS A 95 -5.54 7.05 -17.94
N ASN A 96 -4.52 7.89 -18.11
CA ASN A 96 -3.52 7.70 -19.17
C ASN A 96 -2.71 6.42 -19.01
N TYR A 97 -2.29 6.10 -17.77
CA TYR A 97 -1.60 4.86 -17.45
C TYR A 97 -2.45 3.63 -17.81
N LEU A 98 -3.72 3.61 -17.42
CA LEU A 98 -4.65 2.52 -17.75
C LEU A 98 -4.80 2.33 -19.26
N ASN A 99 -4.99 3.43 -20.00
CA ASN A 99 -5.11 3.40 -21.46
C ASN A 99 -3.87 2.79 -22.13
N ILE A 100 -2.68 3.19 -21.72
CA ILE A 100 -1.43 2.70 -22.30
C ILE A 100 -1.18 1.23 -21.95
N LYS A 101 -1.51 0.81 -20.73
CA LYS A 101 -1.42 -0.59 -20.30
C LYS A 101 -2.57 -1.45 -20.84
N LYS A 102 -3.57 -0.87 -21.53
CA LYS A 102 -4.79 -1.52 -22.04
C LYS A 102 -5.58 -2.22 -20.92
N ILE A 103 -5.67 -1.59 -19.77
CA ILE A 103 -6.43 -2.05 -18.62
C ILE A 103 -7.80 -1.36 -18.64
N GLU A 104 -8.87 -2.15 -18.80
CA GLU A 104 -10.23 -1.66 -18.67
C GLU A 104 -10.59 -1.51 -17.19
N PHE A 105 -10.87 -0.28 -16.76
CA PHE A 105 -11.22 0.02 -15.38
C PHE A 105 -12.17 1.25 -15.34
N ASN A 106 -13.28 1.12 -14.62
CA ASN A 106 -14.20 2.24 -14.43
C ASN A 106 -13.65 3.20 -13.36
N THR A 107 -13.33 4.42 -13.77
CA THR A 107 -12.78 5.46 -12.90
C THR A 107 -13.80 6.51 -12.47
N SER A 108 -15.08 6.38 -12.80
CA SER A 108 -16.11 7.39 -12.51
C SER A 108 -16.28 7.65 -11.01
N GLU A 109 -16.20 6.61 -10.18
CA GLU A 109 -16.31 6.73 -8.72
C GLU A 109 -15.13 7.49 -8.08
N PHE A 110 -14.01 7.61 -8.79
CA PHE A 110 -12.81 8.25 -8.28
C PHE A 110 -12.82 9.77 -8.40
N GLU A 111 -13.74 10.32 -9.21
CA GLU A 111 -13.84 11.77 -9.45
C GLU A 111 -14.26 12.57 -8.20
N SER A 112 -14.93 11.92 -7.25
CA SER A 112 -15.37 12.52 -5.99
C SER A 112 -14.35 12.38 -4.84
N LEU A 113 -13.25 11.64 -5.04
CA LEU A 113 -12.27 11.37 -4.00
C LEU A 113 -11.28 12.52 -3.82
N ASP A 114 -10.89 12.76 -2.58
CA ASP A 114 -9.72 13.59 -2.29
C ASP A 114 -8.43 12.93 -2.76
N ALA A 115 -7.37 13.73 -2.91
CA ALA A 115 -6.12 13.28 -3.48
C ALA A 115 -5.47 12.12 -2.70
N LEU A 116 -5.54 12.13 -1.35
CA LEU A 116 -4.94 11.10 -0.53
C LEU A 116 -5.67 9.75 -0.68
N ASN A 117 -6.99 9.76 -0.63
CA ASN A 117 -7.77 8.53 -0.79
C ASN A 117 -7.64 7.98 -2.21
N LEU A 118 -7.65 8.86 -3.20
CA LEU A 118 -7.38 8.49 -4.59
C LEU A 118 -5.97 7.84 -4.74
N ALA A 119 -4.94 8.45 -4.16
CA ALA A 119 -3.58 7.91 -4.21
C ALA A 119 -3.49 6.52 -3.57
N LYS A 120 -4.11 6.33 -2.40
CA LYS A 120 -4.14 5.02 -1.71
C LYS A 120 -4.77 3.94 -2.60
N ILE A 121 -5.91 4.23 -3.22
CA ILE A 121 -6.59 3.28 -4.10
C ILE A 121 -5.71 2.96 -5.30
N ILE A 122 -5.16 3.97 -5.97
CA ILE A 122 -4.28 3.76 -7.14
C ILE A 122 -3.06 2.91 -6.77
N CYS A 123 -2.42 3.15 -5.61
CA CYS A 123 -1.30 2.32 -5.14
C CYS A 123 -1.68 0.84 -4.99
N VAL A 124 -2.90 0.55 -4.54
CA VAL A 124 -3.38 -0.83 -4.34
C VAL A 124 -3.65 -1.51 -5.67
N ILE A 125 -4.46 -0.86 -6.54
CA ILE A 125 -4.97 -1.49 -7.77
C ILE A 125 -3.96 -1.51 -8.92
N SER A 126 -2.98 -0.59 -8.92
CA SER A 126 -1.95 -0.55 -9.97
C SER A 126 -1.02 -1.76 -9.87
N PRO A 127 -0.67 -2.41 -10.99
CA PRO A 127 0.28 -3.52 -11.03
C PRO A 127 1.73 -3.03 -10.95
N LEU A 128 2.02 -2.20 -9.96
CA LEU A 128 3.37 -1.75 -9.62
C LEU A 128 4.13 -2.86 -8.89
N ASP A 129 5.44 -2.90 -9.04
CA ASP A 129 6.26 -3.86 -8.32
C ASP A 129 6.25 -3.59 -6.80
N HIS A 130 6.62 -4.61 -6.05
CA HIS A 130 6.53 -4.57 -4.59
C HIS A 130 7.46 -3.55 -3.92
N LEU A 131 8.61 -3.24 -4.52
CA LEU A 131 9.55 -2.24 -3.98
C LEU A 131 9.02 -0.82 -4.23
N THR A 132 8.46 -0.58 -5.39
CA THR A 132 7.78 0.69 -5.71
C THR A 132 6.59 0.91 -4.76
N LYS A 133 5.75 -0.11 -4.51
CA LYS A 133 4.66 -0.03 -3.53
C LYS A 133 5.17 0.22 -2.11
N GLN A 134 6.28 -0.41 -1.73
CA GLN A 134 6.91 -0.18 -0.43
C GLN A 134 7.43 1.26 -0.31
N MET A 135 8.11 1.78 -1.32
CA MET A 135 8.57 3.16 -1.35
C MET A 135 7.40 4.14 -1.17
N LEU A 136 6.29 3.94 -1.90
CA LEU A 136 5.10 4.76 -1.78
C LEU A 136 4.46 4.68 -0.39
N LEU A 137 4.50 3.52 0.26
CA LEU A 137 4.00 3.33 1.63
C LEU A 137 4.82 4.13 2.67
N GLU A 138 6.09 4.42 2.40
CA GLU A 138 7.00 5.08 3.33
C GLU A 138 6.88 6.60 3.37
N PHE A 139 6.24 7.25 2.40
CA PHE A 139 6.01 8.69 2.43
C PHE A 139 5.08 9.12 3.56
N ASN A 140 5.45 10.17 4.30
CA ASN A 140 4.67 10.66 5.45
C ASN A 140 3.70 11.78 5.08
N GLY A 141 3.99 12.55 4.04
CA GLY A 141 3.13 13.63 3.54
C GLY A 141 2.12 13.13 2.53
N SER A 142 0.87 13.59 2.62
CA SER A 142 -0.16 13.29 1.61
C SER A 142 0.21 13.82 0.23
N ASP A 143 0.71 15.06 0.16
CA ASP A 143 1.11 15.69 -1.08
C ASP A 143 2.33 15.00 -1.69
N GLU A 144 3.30 14.65 -0.84
CA GLU A 144 4.50 13.91 -1.23
C GLU A 144 4.15 12.54 -1.83
N LEU A 145 3.23 11.80 -1.22
CA LEU A 145 2.73 10.54 -1.78
C LEU A 145 2.12 10.74 -3.16
N CYS A 146 1.23 11.73 -3.32
CA CYS A 146 0.55 12.00 -4.58
C CYS A 146 1.51 12.39 -5.69
N GLU A 147 2.46 13.30 -5.43
CA GLU A 147 3.44 13.76 -6.39
C GLU A 147 4.39 12.65 -6.84
N ASN A 148 4.85 11.82 -5.90
CA ASN A 148 5.69 10.67 -6.22
C ASN A 148 4.91 9.60 -6.98
N LEU A 149 3.65 9.35 -6.65
CA LEU A 149 2.81 8.43 -7.41
C LEU A 149 2.60 8.90 -8.84
N ILE A 150 2.35 10.19 -9.07
CA ILE A 150 2.30 10.77 -10.42
C ILE A 150 3.59 10.50 -11.18
N SER A 151 4.74 10.77 -10.55
CA SER A 151 6.05 10.54 -11.16
C SER A 151 6.27 9.06 -11.52
N VAL A 152 5.87 8.14 -10.64
CA VAL A 152 5.93 6.68 -10.90
C VAL A 152 5.07 6.31 -12.10
N LEU A 153 3.83 6.79 -12.16
CA LEU A 153 2.93 6.51 -13.29
C LEU A 153 3.50 7.03 -14.61
N GLU A 154 4.08 8.24 -14.62
CA GLU A 154 4.73 8.82 -15.80
C GLU A 154 5.94 8.00 -16.27
N ILE A 155 6.75 7.48 -15.35
CA ILE A 155 7.88 6.60 -15.66
C ILE A 155 7.39 5.29 -16.28
N GLU A 156 6.36 4.67 -15.69
CA GLU A 156 5.76 3.44 -16.20
C GLU A 156 5.19 3.62 -17.63
N ILE A 157 4.53 4.75 -17.89
CA ILE A 157 4.02 5.12 -19.20
C ILE A 157 5.16 5.23 -20.23
N LYS A 158 6.25 5.94 -19.88
CA LYS A 158 7.41 6.13 -20.75
C LYS A 158 8.13 4.81 -21.07
N ASN A 159 8.27 3.94 -20.07
CA ASN A 159 8.94 2.64 -20.23
C ASN A 159 8.13 1.72 -21.14
N PHE A 160 6.80 1.68 -21.00
CA PHE A 160 5.94 0.87 -21.86
C PHE A 160 6.00 1.33 -23.32
N GLY A 161 5.99 2.64 -23.57
CA GLY A 161 6.12 3.20 -24.92
C GLY A 161 7.47 2.93 -25.60
N LYS A 162 8.54 2.69 -24.83
CA LYS A 162 9.84 2.27 -25.39
C LYS A 162 9.85 0.78 -25.75
N SER A 163 9.28 -0.07 -24.90
CA SER A 163 9.23 -1.53 -25.15
C SER A 163 8.35 -1.88 -26.36
N SER A 164 7.31 -1.10 -26.65
CA SER A 164 6.44 -1.33 -27.82
C SER A 164 7.02 -0.87 -29.16
N LYS A 165 8.15 -0.14 -29.16
CA LYS A 165 8.86 0.31 -30.40
C LYS A 165 10.01 -0.62 -30.82
N ILE A 166 10.29 -1.67 -30.04
CA ILE A 166 11.41 -2.59 -30.29
C ILE A 166 10.92 -3.94 -30.86
N ASN A 167 9.61 -4.13 -31.03
CA ASN A 167 9.04 -5.34 -31.66
C ASN A 167 8.46 -5.02 -33.04
#